data_0eb73602cd58d4eb172ae4507be140a0
#
_entry.id   0eb73602cd58d4eb172ae4507be140a0
#
_cell.length_a   1.000
_cell.length_b   1.000
_cell.length_c   1.000
_cell.angle_alpha   90.00
_cell.angle_beta   90.00
_cell.angle_gamma   90.00
#
_symmetry.space_group_name_H-M   'P 1'
#
loop_
_entity.id
_entity.type
_entity.pdbx_description
1 polymer ?
#
loop_
_entity_poly.entity_id
_entity_poly.type
_entity_poly.pdbx_seq_one_letter_code
_entity_poly.pdbx_strand_id
1 'polypeptide(L)'
;MTSSALKNEPKAMNVRVHDGKLIVDLVDGRSLTVPLDWYPRLAHATPEQQRNWVLLGDGYAIHWPDLDEDIGIEGLLAGNRSGESRESFERWLSGRKK
;
A
#
# COMPACT_ATOMS: atom_id res chain seq x y z
N MET A 1 12.07 -26.84 -12.58
CA MET A 1 11.83 -26.28 -12.88
C MET A 1 11.94 -25.01 -12.55
N THR A 2 12.44 -24.52 -12.79
CA THR A 2 12.62 -23.19 -12.61
C THR A 2 11.44 -22.36 -12.69
N SER A 3 10.37 -22.87 -13.14
CA SER A 3 9.21 -22.06 -13.25
C SER A 3 8.70 -21.64 -11.88
N SER A 4 8.97 -22.39 -10.84
CA SER A 4 8.53 -21.96 -9.53
C SER A 4 9.27 -20.73 -9.08
N ALA A 5 10.54 -20.61 -9.42
CA ALA A 5 11.27 -19.41 -9.10
C ALA A 5 10.70 -18.23 -9.86
N LEU A 6 10.32 -18.45 -11.10
CA LEU A 6 9.74 -17.38 -11.88
C LEU A 6 8.38 -16.97 -11.38
N LYS A 7 7.73 -17.86 -10.68
CA LYS A 7 6.39 -17.58 -10.19
C LYS A 7 6.36 -17.07 -8.78
N ASN A 8 7.52 -16.83 -8.21
CA ASN A 8 7.60 -16.31 -6.88
C ASN A 8 7.38 -14.83 -6.87
N GLU A 9 6.23 -14.44 -7.35
CA GLU A 9 5.86 -13.03 -7.29
C GLU A 9 5.60 -12.67 -5.85
N PRO A 10 6.02 -11.48 -5.44
CA PRO A 10 5.78 -11.07 -4.06
C PRO A 10 4.30 -10.83 -3.82
N LYS A 11 3.81 -11.38 -2.75
CA LYS A 11 2.40 -11.24 -2.39
C LYS A 11 2.27 -10.89 -0.93
N ALA A 12 1.34 -9.99 -0.65
CA ALA A 12 1.09 -9.56 0.72
C ALA A 12 0.16 -10.52 1.41
N MET A 13 0.34 -10.65 2.71
CA MET A 13 -0.61 -11.40 3.52
C MET A 13 -1.17 -10.56 4.64
N ASN A 14 -0.50 -9.49 5.03
CA ASN A 14 -0.98 -8.63 6.10
C ASN A 14 -0.37 -7.24 5.95
N VAL A 15 -1.08 -6.25 6.48
CA VAL A 15 -0.66 -4.86 6.38
C VAL A 15 -0.83 -4.19 7.73
N ARG A 16 0.15 -3.42 8.13
CA ARG A 16 0.10 -2.67 9.38
C ARG A 16 0.64 -1.27 9.16
N VAL A 17 0.09 -0.33 9.89
CA VAL A 17 0.62 1.03 9.93
C VAL A 17 1.02 1.29 11.37
N HIS A 18 2.27 1.65 11.58
CA HIS A 18 2.78 1.85 12.92
C HIS A 18 3.94 2.84 12.89
N ASP A 19 3.87 3.82 13.75
CA ASP A 19 4.98 4.74 13.96
C ASP A 19 5.42 5.41 12.66
N GLY A 20 4.45 5.86 11.87
CA GLY A 20 4.75 6.56 10.63
C GLY A 20 5.27 5.69 9.52
N LYS A 21 5.07 4.38 9.63
CA LYS A 21 5.57 3.43 8.65
C LYS A 21 4.46 2.51 8.17
N LEU A 22 4.57 2.15 6.92
CA LEU A 22 3.71 1.13 6.33
C LEU A 22 4.48 -0.18 6.33
N ILE A 23 3.94 -1.19 6.97
CA ILE A 23 4.60 -2.48 7.10
C ILE A 23 3.74 -3.53 6.41
N VAL A 24 4.32 -4.22 5.44
CA VAL A 24 3.61 -5.23 4.68
C VAL A 24 4.29 -6.57 4.91
N ASP A 25 3.55 -7.51 5.46
CA ASP A 25 4.07 -8.86 5.65
C ASP A 25 3.80 -9.66 4.40
N LEU A 26 4.83 -10.30 3.89
CA LEU A 26 4.74 -11.04 2.65
C LEU A 26 4.52 -12.52 2.92
N VAL A 27 3.95 -13.19 1.94
CA VAL A 27 3.62 -14.60 2.06
C VAL A 27 4.86 -15.46 2.29
N ASP A 28 6.01 -15.03 1.77
CA ASP A 28 7.24 -15.82 1.91
C ASP A 28 7.96 -15.60 3.24
N GLY A 29 7.37 -14.84 4.15
CA GLY A 29 7.94 -14.64 5.47
C GLY A 29 8.70 -13.35 5.64
N ARG A 30 8.94 -12.62 4.56
CA ARG A 30 9.59 -11.32 4.67
C ARG A 30 8.60 -10.24 5.07
N SER A 31 9.10 -9.16 5.61
CA SER A 31 8.29 -7.97 5.85
C SER A 31 8.96 -6.79 5.19
N LEU A 32 8.16 -5.93 4.62
CA LEU A 32 8.64 -4.76 3.93
C LEU A 32 8.14 -3.53 4.66
N THR A 33 9.05 -2.62 4.99
CA THR A 33 8.70 -1.41 5.72
C THR A 33 9.12 -0.20 4.91
N VAL A 34 8.19 0.71 4.69
CA VAL A 34 8.47 1.94 3.97
C VAL A 34 7.86 3.11 4.73
N PRO A 35 8.37 4.32 4.50
CA PRO A 35 7.77 5.49 5.14
C PRO A 35 6.34 5.68 4.68
N LEU A 36 5.46 5.98 5.61
CA LEU A 36 4.07 6.21 5.28
C LEU A 36 3.90 7.44 4.38
N ASP A 37 4.82 8.38 4.50
CA ASP A 37 4.78 9.60 3.70
C ASP A 37 4.92 9.36 2.20
N TRP A 38 5.37 8.20 1.81
CA TRP A 38 5.42 7.86 0.39
C TRP A 38 4.03 7.81 -0.22
N TYR A 39 3.00 7.67 0.61
CA TYR A 39 1.61 7.55 0.16
C TYR A 39 0.75 8.56 0.90
N PRO A 40 0.66 9.79 0.36
CA PRO A 40 0.03 10.90 1.10
C PRO A 40 -1.40 10.64 1.52
N ARG A 41 -2.19 9.98 0.69
CA ARG A 41 -3.58 9.69 1.09
C ARG A 41 -3.61 8.80 2.33
N LEU A 42 -2.73 7.82 2.34
CA LEU A 42 -2.66 6.90 3.47
C LEU A 42 -2.14 7.62 4.72
N ALA A 43 -1.15 8.47 4.54
CA ALA A 43 -0.57 9.21 5.66
C ALA A 43 -1.57 10.16 6.31
N HIS A 44 -2.51 10.69 5.53
CA HIS A 44 -3.54 11.61 6.04
C HIS A 44 -4.81 10.90 6.49
N ALA A 45 -4.85 9.60 6.38
CA ALA A 45 -6.06 8.85 6.74
C ALA A 45 -6.18 8.69 8.24
N THR A 46 -7.39 8.42 8.69
CA THR A 46 -7.60 8.08 10.10
C THR A 46 -7.07 6.67 10.34
N PRO A 47 -6.79 6.34 11.61
CA PRO A 47 -6.36 4.96 11.91
C PRO A 47 -7.35 3.91 11.42
N GLU A 48 -8.63 4.20 11.50
CA GLU A 48 -9.65 3.28 11.01
C GLU A 48 -9.53 3.06 9.52
N GLN A 49 -9.33 4.14 8.77
CA GLN A 49 -9.18 4.05 7.33
C GLN A 49 -7.91 3.32 6.95
N GLN A 50 -6.85 3.54 7.71
CA GLN A 50 -5.58 2.87 7.46
C GLN A 50 -5.70 1.37 7.68
N ARG A 51 -6.60 0.95 8.54
CA ARG A 51 -6.81 -0.47 8.81
C ARG A 51 -7.83 -1.11 7.87
N ASN A 52 -8.56 -0.30 7.11
CA ASN A 52 -9.58 -0.81 6.21
C ASN A 52 -9.00 -1.06 4.83
N TRP A 53 -8.27 -2.15 4.71
CA TRP A 53 -7.63 -2.53 3.47
C TRP A 53 -8.10 -3.92 3.06
N VAL A 54 -8.03 -4.19 1.76
CA VAL A 54 -8.30 -5.51 1.25
C VAL A 54 -7.18 -5.90 0.29
N LEU A 55 -6.94 -7.18 0.19
CA LEU A 55 -5.95 -7.68 -0.76
C LEU A 55 -6.64 -7.93 -2.09
N LEU A 56 -5.99 -7.53 -3.16
CA LEU A 56 -6.50 -7.80 -4.50
C LEU A 56 -5.91 -9.11 -4.98
N GLY A 57 -6.77 -9.92 -5.57
CA GLY A 57 -6.36 -11.25 -6.02
C GLY A 57 -5.83 -12.03 -4.86
N ASP A 58 -4.66 -12.62 -5.03
CA ASP A 58 -4.04 -13.42 -3.99
C ASP A 58 -2.98 -12.63 -3.21
N GLY A 59 -3.04 -11.30 -3.25
CA GLY A 59 -2.12 -10.48 -2.49
C GLY A 59 -1.12 -9.72 -3.34
N TYR A 60 -1.34 -9.61 -4.64
CA TYR A 60 -0.41 -8.88 -5.49
C TYR A 60 -0.50 -7.38 -5.29
N ALA A 61 -1.59 -6.91 -4.72
CA ALA A 61 -1.78 -5.49 -4.45
C ALA A 61 -2.69 -5.31 -3.24
N ILE A 62 -2.65 -4.13 -2.66
CA ILE A 62 -3.46 -3.77 -1.51
C ILE A 62 -4.33 -2.59 -1.91
N HIS A 63 -5.61 -2.65 -1.53
CA HIS A 63 -6.56 -1.60 -1.86
C HIS A 63 -7.18 -1.05 -0.59
N TRP A 64 -7.23 0.28 -0.48
CA TRP A 64 -7.89 0.98 0.62
C TRP A 64 -9.13 1.66 0.05
N PRO A 65 -10.32 1.07 0.26
CA PRO A 65 -11.53 1.62 -0.37
C PRO A 65 -11.88 3.05 0.05
N ASP A 66 -11.64 3.37 1.31
CA ASP A 66 -11.96 4.71 1.80
C ASP A 66 -11.07 5.79 1.19
N LEU A 67 -9.93 5.41 0.68
CA LEU A 67 -8.93 6.35 0.20
C LEU A 67 -8.77 6.31 -1.31
N ASP A 68 -9.41 5.35 -1.95
CA ASP A 68 -9.22 5.10 -3.38
C ASP A 68 -7.73 4.96 -3.67
N GLU A 69 -7.06 4.18 -2.86
CA GLU A 69 -5.61 4.00 -2.96
C GLU A 69 -5.28 2.53 -3.21
N ASP A 70 -4.44 2.28 -4.20
CA ASP A 70 -3.96 0.93 -4.53
C ASP A 70 -2.45 0.92 -4.49
N ILE A 71 -1.89 -0.08 -3.85
CA ILE A 71 -0.43 -0.21 -3.80
C ILE A 71 -0.06 -1.62 -4.27
N GLY A 72 0.64 -1.70 -5.40
CA GLY A 72 1.12 -2.98 -5.90
C GLY A 72 2.37 -3.39 -5.16
N ILE A 73 2.47 -4.67 -4.84
CA ILE A 73 3.60 -5.16 -4.05
C ILE A 73 4.90 -5.10 -4.85
N GLU A 74 4.84 -5.41 -6.14
CA GLU A 74 6.02 -5.34 -6.98
C GLU A 74 6.58 -3.93 -7.02
N GLY A 75 5.71 -2.93 -7.19
CA GLY A 75 6.13 -1.55 -7.20
C GLY A 75 6.70 -1.13 -5.85
N LEU A 76 6.08 -1.61 -4.78
CA LEU A 76 6.54 -1.30 -3.44
C LEU A 76 7.96 -1.83 -3.21
N LEU A 77 8.21 -3.05 -3.63
CA LEU A 77 9.53 -3.65 -3.50
C LEU A 77 10.57 -2.92 -4.35
N ALA A 78 10.14 -2.37 -5.47
CA ALA A 78 11.03 -1.60 -6.34
C ALA A 78 11.32 -0.20 -5.81
N GLY A 79 10.65 0.19 -4.72
CA GLY A 79 10.86 1.51 -4.14
C GLY A 79 10.02 2.59 -4.77
N ASN A 80 8.99 2.22 -5.50
CA ASN A 80 8.13 3.20 -6.13
C ASN A 80 7.21 3.84 -5.10
N ARG A 81 7.10 5.16 -5.17
CA ARG A 81 6.21 5.89 -4.29
C ARG A 81 4.91 6.16 -5.02
N SER A 82 3.96 6.79 -4.31
CA SER A 82 2.74 7.23 -4.96
C SER A 82 3.08 8.14 -6.13
N GLY A 83 2.43 7.90 -7.25
CA GLY A 83 2.61 8.77 -8.41
C GLY A 83 1.69 9.97 -8.39
N GLU A 84 0.96 10.16 -7.33
CA GLU A 84 -0.03 11.22 -7.26
C GLU A 84 0.64 12.59 -7.20
N SER A 85 0.17 13.52 -8.02
CA SER A 85 0.69 14.87 -8.00
C SER A 85 0.16 15.61 -6.78
N ARG A 86 0.84 16.69 -6.41
CA ARG A 86 0.40 17.51 -5.31
C ARG A 86 -0.99 18.07 -5.56
N GLU A 87 -1.26 18.49 -6.78
CA GLU A 87 -2.56 19.00 -7.16
C GLU A 87 -3.66 17.98 -6.97
N SER A 88 -3.41 16.77 -7.41
CA SER A 88 -4.37 15.71 -7.30
C SER A 88 -4.65 15.40 -5.82
N PHE A 89 -3.61 15.34 -5.03
CA PHE A 89 -3.74 15.07 -3.62
C PHE A 89 -4.53 16.18 -2.91
N GLU A 90 -4.26 17.41 -3.26
CA GLU A 90 -4.96 18.54 -2.64
C GLU A 90 -6.44 18.54 -3.00
N ARG A 91 -6.76 18.17 -4.23
CA ARG A 91 -8.16 18.04 -4.63
C ARG A 91 -8.87 16.95 -3.85
N TRP A 92 -8.21 15.85 -3.68
CA TRP A 92 -8.76 14.74 -2.90
C TRP A 92 -8.98 15.16 -1.45
N LEU A 93 -8.00 15.83 -0.89
CA LEU A 93 -8.06 16.29 0.49
C LEU A 93 -9.21 17.28 0.70
N SER A 94 -9.38 18.19 -0.24
CA SER A 94 -10.47 19.16 -0.19
C SER A 94 -11.82 18.47 -0.22
N GLY A 95 -11.95 17.44 -1.02
CA GLY A 95 -13.20 16.69 -1.09
C GLY A 95 -13.53 16.00 0.21
N ARG A 96 -12.54 15.64 0.98
CA ARG A 96 -12.76 14.96 2.26
C ARG A 96 -13.25 15.89 3.35
N LYS A 97 -13.05 17.17 3.18
CA LYS A 97 -13.39 18.13 4.23
C LYS A 97 -14.86 18.48 4.31
N LYS A 98 -15.67 17.89 3.50
CA LYS A 98 -17.11 18.20 3.54
C LYS A 98 -17.80 17.68 4.76
#